data_e5a46c3ba72c927e71a1abee1b65a5d4
#
_entry.id   e5a46c3ba72c927e71a1abee1b65a5d4
#
_cell.length_a   1.000
_cell.length_b   1.000
_cell.length_c   1.000
_cell.angle_alpha   90.00
_cell.angle_beta   90.00
_cell.angle_gamma   90.00
#
_symmetry.space_group_name_H-M   'P 1'
#
loop_
_entity.id
_entity.type
_entity.pdbx_description
1 polymer ?
#
loop_
_entity_poly.entity_id
_entity_poly.type
_entity_poly.pdbx_seq_one_letter_code
_entity_poly.pdbx_strand_id
1 'polypeptide(L)'
;AIKAGATTINVPDTVGYTTPQEYTRMMRKIIENVPNSDKAIFSTHCHNDLGLAVANSIAAVEGGARQIECTINGIGERAGNAALEEIVMAFRTRQDVLPYKTGIVTENITKISHLVSSVTGLNVQHNKAIVGANAFAHESGIHQDGMLKNAGTYEIMTPESVGLGKSTLVMGKHSGRHAFGEKLKELGYVLGNNEFLNAFEQFKDLADAKKIVYDEDIISIVDVGMRDADGMRITSWKFVCDKDVPNSATFELLIDGEISNVHS
;
A
#
# COMPACT_ATOMS: atom_id res chain seq x y z
N ALA A 1 -22.87 9.23 -23.57
CA ALA A 1 -22.57 9.33 -22.14
C ALA A 1 -22.52 10.80 -21.72
N ILE A 2 -21.62 11.65 -22.25
CA ILE A 2 -21.39 13.05 -21.82
C ILE A 2 -22.68 13.89 -21.94
N LYS A 3 -23.44 13.81 -23.08
CA LYS A 3 -24.74 14.48 -23.24
C LYS A 3 -25.78 14.06 -22.17
N ALA A 4 -25.65 12.88 -21.59
CA ALA A 4 -26.53 12.37 -20.55
C ALA A 4 -26.04 12.68 -19.13
N GLY A 5 -24.97 13.47 -18.99
CA GLY A 5 -24.48 13.96 -17.70
C GLY A 5 -23.23 13.23 -17.17
N ALA A 6 -22.59 12.34 -17.93
CA ALA A 6 -21.33 11.74 -17.49
C ALA A 6 -20.23 12.79 -17.47
N THR A 7 -19.59 12.94 -16.31
CA THR A 7 -18.46 13.87 -16.07
C THR A 7 -17.10 13.20 -16.17
N THR A 8 -17.05 11.88 -16.08
CA THR A 8 -15.85 11.07 -16.25
C THR A 8 -16.14 9.93 -17.22
N ILE A 9 -15.24 9.73 -18.18
CA ILE A 9 -15.31 8.66 -19.17
C ILE A 9 -14.11 7.76 -19.00
N ASN A 10 -14.35 6.55 -18.50
CA ASN A 10 -13.30 5.56 -18.35
C ASN A 10 -13.09 4.76 -19.63
N VAL A 11 -11.82 4.63 -20.02
CA VAL A 11 -11.39 3.82 -21.18
C VAL A 11 -10.48 2.73 -20.63
N PRO A 12 -10.99 1.48 -20.47
CA PRO A 12 -10.20 0.42 -19.87
C PRO A 12 -9.41 -0.40 -20.89
N ASP A 13 -8.23 -0.90 -20.46
CA ASP A 13 -7.53 -2.03 -21.08
C ASP A 13 -7.80 -3.28 -20.23
N THR A 14 -8.99 -3.85 -20.39
CA THR A 14 -9.56 -4.88 -19.50
C THR A 14 -8.77 -6.19 -19.49
N VAL A 15 -8.07 -6.51 -20.58
CA VAL A 15 -7.30 -7.76 -20.69
C VAL A 15 -5.79 -7.54 -20.73
N GLY A 16 -5.33 -6.31 -20.49
CA GLY A 16 -3.91 -5.98 -20.47
C GLY A 16 -3.18 -6.24 -21.80
N TYR A 17 -3.86 -6.01 -22.92
CA TYR A 17 -3.39 -6.37 -24.28
C TYR A 17 -2.71 -5.23 -25.02
N THR A 18 -3.08 -3.97 -24.71
CA THR A 18 -2.64 -2.79 -25.45
C THR A 18 -1.17 -2.48 -25.17
N THR A 19 -0.48 -1.97 -26.19
CA THR A 19 0.86 -1.39 -26.02
C THR A 19 0.79 0.12 -25.74
N PRO A 20 1.82 0.75 -25.11
CA PRO A 20 1.77 2.16 -24.77
C PRO A 20 1.48 3.09 -25.95
N GLN A 21 2.14 2.87 -27.11
CA GLN A 21 1.96 3.71 -28.29
C GLN A 21 0.55 3.57 -28.88
N GLU A 22 -0.02 2.37 -28.84
CA GLU A 22 -1.41 2.14 -29.28
C GLU A 22 -2.37 2.86 -28.34
N TYR A 23 -2.13 2.77 -27.03
CA TYR A 23 -3.02 3.36 -26.05
C TYR A 23 -3.00 4.89 -26.10
N THR A 24 -1.82 5.52 -26.24
CA THR A 24 -1.70 6.97 -26.48
C THR A 24 -2.51 7.38 -27.71
N ARG A 25 -2.34 6.67 -28.84
CA ARG A 25 -3.06 6.98 -30.09
C ARG A 25 -4.56 6.80 -29.95
N MET A 26 -5.00 5.72 -29.31
CA MET A 26 -6.40 5.44 -29.06
C MET A 26 -7.04 6.52 -28.19
N MET A 27 -6.43 6.85 -27.05
CA MET A 27 -6.92 7.88 -26.13
C MET A 27 -7.03 9.24 -26.84
N ARG A 28 -5.99 9.65 -27.55
CA ARG A 28 -5.98 10.89 -28.33
C ARG A 28 -7.07 10.92 -29.37
N LYS A 29 -7.21 9.84 -30.15
CA LYS A 29 -8.23 9.71 -31.17
C LYS A 29 -9.64 9.80 -30.60
N ILE A 30 -9.91 9.20 -29.45
CA ILE A 30 -11.20 9.30 -28.77
C ILE A 30 -11.48 10.75 -28.39
N ILE A 31 -10.53 11.41 -27.72
CA ILE A 31 -10.71 12.79 -27.24
C ILE A 31 -10.88 13.77 -28.40
N GLU A 32 -10.12 13.63 -29.47
CA GLU A 32 -10.19 14.51 -30.66
C GLU A 32 -11.48 14.34 -31.46
N ASN A 33 -12.05 13.13 -31.51
CA ASN A 33 -13.24 12.85 -32.34
C ASN A 33 -14.57 12.93 -31.60
N VAL A 34 -14.57 13.06 -30.26
CA VAL A 34 -15.80 13.23 -29.50
C VAL A 34 -16.12 14.73 -29.37
N PRO A 35 -17.23 15.24 -29.97
CA PRO A 35 -17.49 16.67 -30.09
C PRO A 35 -17.61 17.46 -28.77
N ASN A 36 -17.81 16.79 -27.64
CA ASN A 36 -17.98 17.39 -26.31
C ASN A 36 -17.02 16.76 -25.30
N SER A 37 -15.86 16.32 -25.76
CA SER A 37 -14.81 15.72 -24.91
C SER A 37 -14.29 16.70 -23.85
N ASP A 38 -14.28 17.99 -24.17
CA ASP A 38 -13.91 19.09 -23.27
C ASP A 38 -14.78 19.20 -22.01
N LYS A 39 -15.95 18.56 -21.98
CA LYS A 39 -16.90 18.57 -20.86
C LYS A 39 -16.77 17.38 -19.93
N ALA A 40 -15.80 16.50 -20.15
CA ALA A 40 -15.57 15.32 -19.32
C ALA A 40 -14.09 15.07 -19.08
N ILE A 41 -13.79 14.45 -17.94
CA ILE A 41 -12.47 13.92 -17.64
C ILE A 41 -12.36 12.53 -18.26
N PHE A 42 -11.31 12.27 -19.03
CA PHE A 42 -11.02 10.94 -19.50
C PHE A 42 -10.16 10.21 -18.47
N SER A 43 -10.59 9.00 -18.12
CA SER A 43 -9.96 8.09 -17.17
C SER A 43 -9.40 6.87 -17.89
N THR A 44 -8.38 6.27 -17.32
CA THR A 44 -7.80 5.01 -17.78
C THR A 44 -7.80 3.97 -16.66
N HIS A 45 -7.98 2.70 -17.03
CA HIS A 45 -7.89 1.54 -16.15
C HIS A 45 -7.15 0.42 -16.90
N CYS A 46 -5.99 0.00 -16.40
CA CYS A 46 -5.13 -0.94 -17.11
C CYS A 46 -4.83 -2.17 -16.26
N HIS A 47 -5.06 -3.36 -16.85
CA HIS A 47 -4.62 -4.63 -16.28
C HIS A 47 -3.19 -4.97 -16.72
N ASN A 48 -2.52 -5.84 -15.95
CA ASN A 48 -1.07 -6.05 -16.03
C ASN A 48 -0.66 -7.39 -16.67
N ASP A 49 -1.51 -7.98 -17.50
CA ASP A 49 -1.30 -9.31 -18.07
C ASP A 49 -0.01 -9.44 -18.89
N LEU A 50 0.40 -8.37 -19.59
CA LEU A 50 1.68 -8.29 -20.29
C LEU A 50 2.77 -7.52 -19.50
N GLY A 51 2.51 -7.14 -18.24
CA GLY A 51 3.43 -6.32 -17.47
C GLY A 51 3.48 -4.85 -17.90
N LEU A 52 2.45 -4.35 -18.63
CA LEU A 52 2.44 -3.02 -19.24
C LEU A 52 1.45 -2.05 -18.59
N ALA A 53 0.76 -2.44 -17.52
CA ALA A 53 -0.30 -1.63 -16.93
C ALA A 53 0.13 -0.22 -16.54
N VAL A 54 1.28 -0.07 -15.88
CA VAL A 54 1.84 1.23 -15.51
C VAL A 54 2.23 2.04 -16.74
N ALA A 55 2.92 1.41 -17.69
CA ALA A 55 3.34 2.07 -18.94
C ALA A 55 2.13 2.54 -19.76
N ASN A 56 1.09 1.70 -19.85
CA ASN A 56 -0.15 2.05 -20.54
C ASN A 56 -0.91 3.18 -19.82
N SER A 57 -0.94 3.18 -18.49
CA SER A 57 -1.56 4.26 -17.73
C SER A 57 -0.86 5.61 -17.95
N ILE A 58 0.46 5.64 -17.97
CA ILE A 58 1.26 6.83 -18.29
C ILE A 58 0.98 7.27 -19.75
N ALA A 59 0.99 6.33 -20.67
CA ALA A 59 0.71 6.57 -22.09
C ALA A 59 -0.70 7.15 -22.33
N ALA A 60 -1.69 6.72 -21.54
CA ALA A 60 -3.03 7.30 -21.59
C ALA A 60 -3.03 8.78 -21.16
N VAL A 61 -2.26 9.14 -20.14
CA VAL A 61 -2.11 10.54 -19.69
C VAL A 61 -1.44 11.40 -20.79
N GLU A 62 -0.42 10.87 -21.45
CA GLU A 62 0.19 11.52 -22.62
C GLU A 62 -0.81 11.64 -23.80
N GLY A 63 -1.75 10.71 -23.90
CA GLY A 63 -2.87 10.73 -24.85
C GLY A 63 -3.99 11.71 -24.50
N GLY A 64 -4.00 12.27 -23.28
CA GLY A 64 -4.98 13.26 -22.82
C GLY A 64 -5.83 12.85 -21.63
N ALA A 65 -5.70 11.63 -21.09
CA ALA A 65 -6.35 11.25 -19.84
C ALA A 65 -5.89 12.13 -18.66
N ARG A 66 -6.78 12.33 -17.70
CA ARG A 66 -6.48 13.12 -16.49
C ARG A 66 -6.88 12.42 -15.19
N GLN A 67 -7.35 11.20 -15.31
CA GLN A 67 -7.60 10.29 -14.18
C GLN A 67 -7.00 8.92 -14.49
N ILE A 68 -6.42 8.29 -13.49
CA ILE A 68 -5.92 6.91 -13.55
C ILE A 68 -6.59 6.11 -12.44
N GLU A 69 -7.21 5.00 -12.80
CA GLU A 69 -7.66 3.99 -11.87
C GLU A 69 -6.55 2.96 -11.70
N CYS A 70 -6.07 2.83 -10.48
CA CYS A 70 -4.95 1.98 -10.13
C CYS A 70 -5.10 1.45 -8.71
N THR A 71 -4.24 0.53 -8.30
CA THR A 71 -4.32 -0.09 -6.99
C THR A 71 -2.98 -0.03 -6.25
N ILE A 72 -3.04 0.01 -4.92
CA ILE A 72 -1.85 -0.15 -4.09
C ILE A 72 -1.23 -1.53 -4.36
N ASN A 73 0.08 -1.59 -4.52
CA ASN A 73 0.85 -2.80 -4.83
C ASN A 73 0.47 -3.45 -6.18
N GLY A 74 -0.37 -2.81 -6.99
CA GLY A 74 -0.85 -3.38 -8.24
C GLY A 74 -1.78 -4.58 -8.06
N ILE A 75 -2.41 -4.76 -6.89
CA ILE A 75 -3.33 -5.89 -6.65
C ILE A 75 -4.53 -5.83 -7.59
N GLY A 76 -5.06 -6.99 -7.94
CA GLY A 76 -6.23 -7.10 -8.84
C GLY A 76 -6.38 -8.49 -9.44
N GLU A 77 -7.32 -8.64 -10.35
CA GLU A 77 -7.54 -9.88 -11.08
C GLU A 77 -6.32 -10.30 -11.92
N ARG A 78 -6.13 -11.61 -12.08
CA ARG A 78 -5.07 -12.24 -12.88
C ARG A 78 -3.67 -11.77 -12.50
N ALA A 79 -3.03 -10.95 -13.35
CA ALA A 79 -1.71 -10.37 -13.09
C ALA A 79 -1.76 -9.03 -12.34
N GLY A 80 -2.96 -8.57 -11.95
CA GLY A 80 -3.19 -7.33 -11.22
C GLY A 80 -3.47 -6.12 -12.12
N ASN A 81 -3.49 -4.96 -11.48
CA ASN A 81 -3.72 -3.65 -12.08
C ASN A 81 -2.43 -2.82 -12.14
N ALA A 82 -2.53 -1.64 -12.71
CA ALA A 82 -1.47 -0.64 -12.59
C ALA A 82 -1.21 -0.31 -11.12
N ALA A 83 0.05 -0.28 -10.71
CA ALA A 83 0.46 0.03 -9.36
C ALA A 83 0.51 1.55 -9.12
N LEU A 84 -0.22 2.04 -8.10
CA LEU A 84 -0.29 3.46 -7.76
C LEU A 84 1.08 4.04 -7.47
N GLU A 85 1.86 3.37 -6.63
CA GLU A 85 3.19 3.81 -6.22
C GLU A 85 4.14 4.01 -7.40
N GLU A 86 4.08 3.14 -8.38
CA GLU A 86 4.94 3.20 -9.58
C GLU A 86 4.55 4.40 -10.46
N ILE A 87 3.26 4.63 -10.69
CA ILE A 87 2.77 5.77 -11.48
C ILE A 87 3.12 7.10 -10.80
N VAL A 88 2.83 7.22 -9.51
CA VAL A 88 3.05 8.44 -8.74
C VAL A 88 4.53 8.79 -8.69
N MET A 89 5.39 7.80 -8.44
CA MET A 89 6.83 8.03 -8.40
C MET A 89 7.43 8.27 -9.79
N ALA A 90 6.88 7.69 -10.86
CA ALA A 90 7.28 8.04 -12.22
C ALA A 90 7.01 9.52 -12.51
N PHE A 91 5.84 10.04 -12.18
CA PHE A 91 5.53 11.46 -12.33
C PHE A 91 6.39 12.37 -11.45
N ARG A 92 6.65 11.97 -10.19
CA ARG A 92 7.48 12.76 -9.28
C ARG A 92 8.95 12.81 -9.73
N THR A 93 9.49 11.68 -10.20
CA THR A 93 10.90 11.54 -10.54
C THR A 93 11.23 12.10 -11.93
N ARG A 94 10.32 11.95 -12.90
CA ARG A 94 10.55 12.30 -14.30
C ARG A 94 9.75 13.53 -14.74
N GLN A 95 9.74 14.59 -13.90
CA GLN A 95 9.12 15.87 -14.22
C GLN A 95 9.69 16.52 -15.49
N ASP A 96 10.89 16.13 -15.88
CA ASP A 96 11.57 16.56 -17.11
C ASP A 96 10.83 16.12 -18.40
N VAL A 97 10.24 14.95 -18.40
CA VAL A 97 9.50 14.39 -19.55
C VAL A 97 8.03 14.09 -19.24
N LEU A 98 7.67 13.97 -17.99
CA LEU A 98 6.30 13.73 -17.50
C LEU A 98 5.83 14.87 -16.60
N PRO A 99 5.48 16.04 -17.17
CA PRO A 99 5.17 17.26 -16.40
C PRO A 99 3.78 17.20 -15.76
N TYR A 100 3.43 16.05 -15.16
CA TYR A 100 2.16 15.81 -14.49
C TYR A 100 2.37 15.79 -12.98
N LYS A 101 1.34 16.22 -12.23
CA LYS A 101 1.37 16.28 -10.77
C LYS A 101 0.17 15.53 -10.18
N THR A 102 0.37 14.93 -9.03
CA THR A 102 -0.68 14.33 -8.21
C THR A 102 -0.70 14.98 -6.84
N GLY A 103 -1.81 14.87 -6.11
CA GLY A 103 -1.90 15.28 -4.72
C GLY A 103 -1.50 14.20 -3.71
N ILE A 104 -0.91 13.10 -4.17
CA ILE A 104 -0.51 11.99 -3.31
C ILE A 104 0.71 12.39 -2.47
N VAL A 105 0.63 12.19 -1.15
CA VAL A 105 1.74 12.33 -0.21
C VAL A 105 2.60 11.08 -0.31
N THR A 106 3.70 11.17 -1.04
CA THR A 106 4.52 9.99 -1.39
C THR A 106 5.22 9.38 -0.20
N GLU A 107 5.47 10.15 0.86
CA GLU A 107 6.05 9.70 2.13
C GLU A 107 5.15 8.68 2.88
N ASN A 108 3.90 8.52 2.46
CA ASN A 108 2.99 7.49 2.99
C ASN A 108 2.96 6.20 2.16
N ILE A 109 3.63 6.15 1.01
CA ILE A 109 3.52 5.04 0.05
C ILE A 109 3.91 3.71 0.71
N THR A 110 5.07 3.64 1.33
CA THR A 110 5.56 2.39 1.95
C THR A 110 4.64 1.93 3.08
N LYS A 111 4.21 2.86 3.94
CA LYS A 111 3.28 2.56 5.03
C LYS A 111 1.97 1.97 4.51
N ILE A 112 1.37 2.58 3.49
CA ILE A 112 0.11 2.10 2.90
C ILE A 112 0.31 0.77 2.17
N SER A 113 1.45 0.58 1.48
CA SER A 113 1.80 -0.69 0.86
C SER A 113 1.86 -1.83 1.88
N HIS A 114 2.52 -1.61 3.02
CA HIS A 114 2.56 -2.58 4.12
C HIS A 114 1.19 -2.85 4.71
N LEU A 115 0.38 -1.80 4.95
CA LEU A 115 -0.98 -1.95 5.47
C LEU A 115 -1.83 -2.84 4.55
N VAL A 116 -1.84 -2.55 3.24
CA VAL A 116 -2.60 -3.35 2.27
C VAL A 116 -2.10 -4.79 2.23
N SER A 117 -0.77 -5.02 2.24
CA SER A 117 -0.19 -6.35 2.30
C SER A 117 -0.61 -7.12 3.56
N SER A 118 -0.61 -6.45 4.71
CA SER A 118 -1.00 -7.02 6.00
C SER A 118 -2.48 -7.40 6.04
N VAL A 119 -3.36 -6.51 5.58
CA VAL A 119 -4.82 -6.71 5.61
C VAL A 119 -5.27 -7.77 4.60
N THR A 120 -4.66 -7.79 3.41
CA THR A 120 -5.04 -8.73 2.34
C THR A 120 -4.34 -10.09 2.42
N GLY A 121 -3.23 -10.18 3.14
CA GLY A 121 -2.34 -11.36 3.14
C GLY A 121 -1.52 -11.51 1.85
N LEU A 122 -1.61 -10.57 0.91
CA LEU A 122 -0.87 -10.60 -0.36
C LEU A 122 0.49 -9.94 -0.16
N ASN A 123 1.54 -10.74 -0.08
CA ASN A 123 2.90 -10.25 0.12
C ASN A 123 3.44 -9.50 -1.10
N VAL A 124 4.11 -8.39 -0.86
CA VAL A 124 4.84 -7.64 -1.89
C VAL A 124 6.11 -8.43 -2.27
N GLN A 125 6.38 -8.53 -3.56
CA GLN A 125 7.62 -9.15 -4.04
C GLN A 125 8.83 -8.34 -3.57
N HIS A 126 9.91 -9.00 -3.16
CA HIS A 126 11.12 -8.32 -2.68
C HIS A 126 11.73 -7.34 -3.68
N ASN A 127 11.64 -7.65 -4.96
CA ASN A 127 12.15 -6.82 -6.06
C ASN A 127 11.07 -5.93 -6.70
N LYS A 128 9.90 -5.76 -6.07
CA LYS A 128 8.90 -4.84 -6.60
C LYS A 128 9.42 -3.42 -6.59
N ALA A 129 9.18 -2.70 -7.68
CA ALA A 129 9.56 -1.29 -7.77
C ALA A 129 8.92 -0.47 -6.64
N ILE A 130 9.63 0.52 -6.14
CA ILE A 130 9.24 1.51 -5.13
C ILE A 130 9.10 0.92 -3.71
N VAL A 131 8.34 -0.16 -3.53
CA VAL A 131 7.92 -0.68 -2.20
C VAL A 131 8.50 -2.04 -1.84
N GLY A 132 9.21 -2.69 -2.74
CA GLY A 132 9.86 -3.97 -2.47
C GLY A 132 11.03 -3.81 -1.49
N ALA A 133 11.29 -4.83 -0.67
CA ALA A 133 12.35 -4.80 0.33
C ALA A 133 13.75 -4.52 -0.25
N ASN A 134 13.96 -4.86 -1.52
CA ASN A 134 15.22 -4.62 -2.24
C ASN A 134 15.24 -3.33 -3.06
N ALA A 135 14.15 -2.53 -3.04
CA ALA A 135 14.02 -1.36 -3.92
C ALA A 135 15.14 -0.32 -3.75
N PHE A 136 15.74 -0.27 -2.55
CA PHE A 136 16.85 0.63 -2.18
C PHE A 136 18.10 -0.12 -1.70
N ALA A 137 18.20 -1.42 -1.97
CA ALA A 137 19.33 -2.24 -1.57
C ALA A 137 20.40 -2.27 -2.67
N HIS A 138 21.65 -2.02 -2.31
CA HIS A 138 22.80 -2.10 -3.18
C HIS A 138 23.80 -3.15 -2.66
N GLU A 139 23.99 -4.25 -3.39
CA GLU A 139 24.94 -5.32 -3.01
C GLU A 139 26.30 -5.19 -3.70
N SER A 140 26.35 -4.60 -4.91
CA SER A 140 27.58 -4.47 -5.69
C SER A 140 28.53 -3.45 -5.07
N GLY A 141 29.82 -3.83 -4.87
CA GLY A 141 30.84 -2.94 -4.35
C GLY A 141 31.06 -1.67 -5.19
N ILE A 142 30.91 -1.74 -6.52
CA ILE A 142 30.98 -0.57 -7.41
C ILE A 142 29.79 0.37 -7.16
N HIS A 143 28.59 -0.16 -6.93
CA HIS A 143 27.42 0.63 -6.62
C HIS A 143 27.56 1.29 -5.26
N GLN A 144 28.04 0.55 -4.25
CA GLN A 144 28.27 1.10 -2.90
C GLN A 144 29.32 2.22 -2.92
N ASP A 145 30.44 2.06 -3.64
CA ASP A 145 31.46 3.10 -3.80
C ASP A 145 30.90 4.34 -4.53
N GLY A 146 30.09 4.12 -5.56
CA GLY A 146 29.39 5.22 -6.26
C GLY A 146 28.41 5.96 -5.38
N MET A 147 27.64 5.25 -4.55
CA MET A 147 26.70 5.82 -3.58
C MET A 147 27.42 6.69 -2.52
N LEU A 148 28.56 6.21 -2.01
CA LEU A 148 29.39 6.96 -1.05
C LEU A 148 29.95 8.26 -1.65
N LYS A 149 30.22 8.28 -2.95
CA LYS A 149 30.74 9.47 -3.67
C LYS A 149 29.63 10.43 -4.07
N ASN A 150 28.52 9.92 -4.57
CA ASN A 150 27.34 10.71 -4.94
C ASN A 150 26.11 9.77 -5.04
N ALA A 151 25.19 9.85 -4.08
CA ALA A 151 23.97 9.06 -4.04
C ALA A 151 23.17 9.15 -5.36
N GLY A 152 23.08 10.34 -5.95
CA GLY A 152 22.36 10.57 -7.22
C GLY A 152 22.90 9.79 -8.43
N THR A 153 24.06 9.11 -8.31
CA THR A 153 24.61 8.29 -9.38
C THR A 153 23.83 6.98 -9.59
N TYR A 154 23.26 6.44 -8.51
CA TYR A 154 22.55 5.15 -8.50
C TYR A 154 21.15 5.21 -7.90
N GLU A 155 20.74 6.37 -7.38
CA GLU A 155 19.41 6.59 -6.82
C GLU A 155 18.67 7.66 -7.61
N ILE A 156 17.60 7.27 -8.28
CA ILE A 156 16.67 8.18 -8.96
C ILE A 156 15.65 8.80 -7.98
N MET A 157 15.56 8.27 -6.78
CA MET A 157 14.71 8.70 -5.66
C MET A 157 15.34 8.24 -4.35
N THR A 158 15.05 8.92 -3.24
CA THR A 158 15.57 8.54 -1.93
C THR A 158 14.57 7.68 -1.16
N PRO A 159 15.03 6.81 -0.23
CA PRO A 159 14.14 6.04 0.65
C PRO A 159 13.11 6.92 1.36
N GLU A 160 13.53 8.07 1.88
CA GLU A 160 12.66 9.01 2.60
C GLU A 160 11.55 9.57 1.71
N SER A 161 11.79 9.70 0.40
CA SER A 161 10.79 10.20 -0.56
C SER A 161 9.56 9.31 -0.69
N VAL A 162 9.66 8.06 -0.25
CA VAL A 162 8.57 7.07 -0.24
C VAL A 162 8.20 6.62 1.17
N GLY A 163 8.75 7.27 2.19
CA GLY A 163 8.44 7.00 3.59
C GLY A 163 9.27 5.89 4.24
N LEU A 164 10.38 5.48 3.60
CA LEU A 164 11.37 4.62 4.24
C LEU A 164 12.35 5.53 5.02
N GLY A 165 12.37 5.39 6.33
CA GLY A 165 13.35 6.11 7.18
C GLY A 165 14.78 5.62 6.92
N LYS A 166 15.77 6.44 7.33
CA LYS A 166 17.21 6.10 7.22
C LYS A 166 17.64 4.84 7.97
N SER A 167 16.78 4.30 8.83
CA SER A 167 17.01 3.09 9.60
C SER A 167 15.69 2.36 9.80
N THR A 168 15.25 1.61 8.82
CA THR A 168 14.26 0.56 9.09
C THR A 168 15.00 -0.56 9.82
N LEU A 169 14.94 -0.54 11.16
CA LEU A 169 15.22 -1.72 11.97
C LEU A 169 14.20 -2.78 11.53
N VAL A 170 14.63 -3.68 10.64
CA VAL A 170 13.80 -4.82 10.25
C VAL A 170 13.61 -5.67 11.49
N MET A 171 12.38 -5.61 12.02
CA MET A 171 12.02 -6.35 13.22
C MET A 171 11.67 -7.80 12.86
N GLY A 172 12.19 -8.74 13.62
CA GLY A 172 11.97 -10.16 13.36
C GLY A 172 12.44 -11.05 14.51
N LYS A 173 12.45 -12.36 14.28
CA LYS A 173 12.77 -13.40 15.27
C LYS A 173 14.02 -13.13 16.10
N HIS A 174 15.06 -12.55 15.52
CA HIS A 174 16.35 -12.29 16.18
C HIS A 174 16.41 -10.90 16.86
N SER A 175 15.38 -10.08 16.71
CA SER A 175 15.35 -8.76 17.35
C SER A 175 15.24 -8.88 18.87
N GLY A 176 16.14 -8.21 19.58
CA GLY A 176 16.19 -8.18 21.04
C GLY A 176 15.36 -7.03 21.63
N ARG A 177 15.21 -7.03 22.96
CA ARG A 177 14.45 -6.01 23.71
C ARG A 177 14.90 -4.58 23.43
N HIS A 178 16.20 -4.35 23.25
CA HIS A 178 16.74 -3.03 22.97
C HIS A 178 16.24 -2.51 21.60
N ALA A 179 16.35 -3.33 20.56
CA ALA A 179 15.87 -2.98 19.22
C ALA A 179 14.35 -2.73 19.19
N PHE A 180 13.57 -3.55 19.91
CA PHE A 180 12.13 -3.37 20.06
C PHE A 180 11.79 -2.07 20.77
N GLY A 181 12.51 -1.73 21.85
CA GLY A 181 12.33 -0.47 22.57
C GLY A 181 12.64 0.77 21.73
N GLU A 182 13.72 0.74 20.93
CA GLU A 182 14.04 1.83 20.00
C GLU A 182 12.97 1.96 18.91
N LYS A 183 12.45 0.85 18.38
CA LYS A 183 11.37 0.86 17.41
C LYS A 183 10.07 1.43 17.97
N LEU A 184 9.71 1.10 19.20
CA LEU A 184 8.56 1.70 19.88
C LEU A 184 8.70 3.22 20.03
N LYS A 185 9.88 3.72 20.39
CA LYS A 185 10.15 5.16 20.47
C LYS A 185 10.04 5.83 19.10
N GLU A 186 10.57 5.19 18.05
CA GLU A 186 10.45 5.66 16.66
C GLU A 186 8.97 5.78 16.24
N LEU A 187 8.13 4.83 16.67
CA LEU A 187 6.69 4.84 16.43
C LEU A 187 5.90 5.78 17.38
N GLY A 188 6.58 6.45 18.30
CA GLY A 188 5.99 7.41 19.22
C GLY A 188 5.40 6.81 20.51
N TYR A 189 5.67 5.54 20.81
CA TYR A 189 5.17 4.88 22.01
C TYR A 189 6.18 4.94 23.16
N VAL A 190 5.67 5.27 24.35
CA VAL A 190 6.40 5.19 25.62
C VAL A 190 5.59 4.30 26.55
N LEU A 191 6.06 3.08 26.77
CA LEU A 191 5.41 2.06 27.59
C LEU A 191 6.05 1.96 28.98
N GLY A 192 5.25 1.65 29.99
CA GLY A 192 5.75 1.22 31.29
C GLY A 192 6.44 -0.16 31.21
N ASN A 193 7.22 -0.52 32.25
CA ASN A 193 8.02 -1.76 32.24
C ASN A 193 7.16 -3.03 31.98
N ASN A 194 6.00 -3.14 32.59
CA ASN A 194 5.13 -4.31 32.46
C ASN A 194 4.46 -4.35 31.08
N GLU A 195 3.99 -3.21 30.57
CA GLU A 195 3.43 -3.07 29.23
C GLU A 195 4.46 -3.41 28.16
N PHE A 196 5.69 -2.91 28.32
CA PHE A 196 6.79 -3.21 27.42
C PHE A 196 7.10 -4.72 27.38
N LEU A 197 7.15 -5.39 28.54
CA LEU A 197 7.44 -6.83 28.61
C LEU A 197 6.33 -7.65 27.93
N ASN A 198 5.07 -7.30 28.17
CA ASN A 198 3.93 -7.95 27.54
C ASN A 198 3.92 -7.73 26.02
N ALA A 199 4.11 -6.49 25.56
CA ALA A 199 4.20 -6.18 24.14
C ALA A 199 5.40 -6.89 23.47
N PHE A 200 6.54 -7.00 24.16
CA PHE A 200 7.70 -7.72 23.64
C PHE A 200 7.45 -9.23 23.52
N GLU A 201 6.75 -9.85 24.46
CA GLU A 201 6.37 -11.26 24.39
C GLU A 201 5.45 -11.52 23.18
N GLN A 202 4.40 -10.72 23.03
CA GLN A 202 3.49 -10.80 21.87
C GLN A 202 4.23 -10.57 20.55
N PHE A 203 5.16 -9.62 20.51
CA PHE A 203 6.03 -9.41 19.36
C PHE A 203 6.86 -10.65 19.03
N LYS A 204 7.41 -11.35 20.02
CA LYS A 204 8.18 -12.58 19.80
C LYS A 204 7.32 -13.70 19.26
N ASP A 205 6.12 -13.90 19.78
CA ASP A 205 5.15 -14.89 19.28
C ASP A 205 4.77 -14.60 17.83
N LEU A 206 4.50 -13.32 17.51
CA LEU A 206 4.22 -12.91 16.13
C LEU A 206 5.42 -13.13 15.21
N ALA A 207 6.62 -12.79 15.64
CA ALA A 207 7.85 -12.96 14.85
C ALA A 207 8.25 -14.44 14.65
N ASP A 208 7.78 -15.35 15.50
CA ASP A 208 7.92 -16.78 15.30
C ASP A 208 6.89 -17.34 14.31
N ALA A 209 5.70 -16.75 14.27
CA ALA A 209 4.64 -17.12 13.34
C ALA A 209 4.78 -16.46 11.95
N LYS A 210 5.33 -15.25 11.89
CA LYS A 210 5.41 -14.40 10.70
C LYS A 210 6.87 -14.09 10.37
N LYS A 211 7.29 -14.35 9.12
CA LYS A 211 8.70 -14.17 8.68
C LYS A 211 9.19 -12.72 8.77
N ILE A 212 8.33 -11.76 8.53
CA ILE A 212 8.61 -10.31 8.57
C ILE A 212 7.54 -9.65 9.42
N VAL A 213 7.97 -8.83 10.39
CA VAL A 213 7.09 -8.03 11.25
C VAL A 213 7.20 -6.58 10.80
N TYR A 214 6.08 -5.99 10.44
CA TYR A 214 5.96 -4.61 10.01
C TYR A 214 5.61 -3.68 11.17
N ASP A 215 5.75 -2.38 10.97
CA ASP A 215 5.44 -1.36 11.97
C ASP A 215 3.96 -1.42 12.40
N GLU A 216 3.06 -1.70 11.47
CA GLU A 216 1.62 -1.87 11.71
C GLU A 216 1.31 -3.06 12.64
N ASP A 217 2.10 -4.12 12.55
CA ASP A 217 1.97 -5.27 13.46
C ASP A 217 2.35 -4.88 14.89
N ILE A 218 3.41 -4.10 15.05
CA ILE A 218 3.88 -3.60 16.34
C ILE A 218 2.86 -2.62 16.94
N ILE A 219 2.35 -1.70 16.12
CA ILE A 219 1.28 -0.77 16.49
C ILE A 219 0.06 -1.53 16.98
N SER A 220 -0.36 -2.56 16.24
CA SER A 220 -1.50 -3.39 16.63
C SER A 220 -1.31 -4.09 17.99
N ILE A 221 -0.12 -4.62 18.25
CA ILE A 221 0.21 -5.24 19.55
C ILE A 221 0.07 -4.22 20.69
N VAL A 222 0.60 -3.02 20.49
CA VAL A 222 0.57 -1.97 21.53
C VAL A 222 -0.85 -1.42 21.71
N ASP A 223 -1.56 -1.16 20.63
CA ASP A 223 -2.94 -0.63 20.69
C ASP A 223 -3.92 -1.62 21.32
N VAL A 224 -3.77 -2.93 21.05
CA VAL A 224 -4.56 -3.97 21.74
C VAL A 224 -4.22 -4.00 23.22
N GLY A 225 -2.94 -3.95 23.59
CA GLY A 225 -2.50 -3.88 24.98
C GLY A 225 -2.99 -2.63 25.72
N MET A 226 -3.08 -1.49 25.05
CA MET A 226 -3.66 -0.25 25.59
C MET A 226 -5.19 -0.35 25.73
N ARG A 227 -5.89 -0.96 24.79
CA ARG A 227 -7.35 -1.18 24.84
C ARG A 227 -7.74 -2.16 25.94
N ASP A 228 -6.91 -3.16 26.23
CA ASP A 228 -7.13 -4.04 27.41
C ASP A 228 -7.04 -3.27 28.75
N ALA A 229 -6.32 -2.14 28.76
CA ALA A 229 -6.30 -1.24 29.90
C ALA A 229 -7.56 -0.33 30.00
N ASP A 230 -8.27 -0.12 28.88
CA ASP A 230 -9.50 0.69 28.80
C ASP A 230 -10.79 -0.08 29.20
N GLY A 231 -10.66 -1.27 29.75
CA GLY A 231 -11.75 -1.98 30.41
C GLY A 231 -12.79 -2.66 29.49
N MET A 232 -12.61 -2.68 28.18
CA MET A 232 -13.53 -3.38 27.26
C MET A 232 -12.81 -4.34 26.33
N ARG A 233 -13.24 -5.63 26.31
CA ARG A 233 -12.73 -6.63 25.36
C ARG A 233 -13.79 -7.63 24.95
N ILE A 234 -13.68 -8.19 23.75
CA ILE A 234 -14.47 -9.33 23.31
C ILE A 234 -13.85 -10.61 23.90
N THR A 235 -14.61 -11.34 24.71
CA THR A 235 -14.18 -12.59 25.35
C THR A 235 -14.56 -13.81 24.53
N SER A 236 -15.70 -13.75 23.86
CA SER A 236 -16.11 -14.77 22.90
C SER A 236 -16.98 -14.19 21.79
N TRP A 237 -17.03 -14.88 20.66
CA TRP A 237 -17.92 -14.53 19.55
C TRP A 237 -18.38 -15.80 18.82
N LYS A 238 -19.62 -15.73 18.30
CA LYS A 238 -20.21 -16.80 17.50
C LYS A 238 -20.96 -16.20 16.32
N PHE A 239 -20.63 -16.67 15.10
CA PHE A 239 -21.40 -16.37 13.91
C PHE A 239 -22.17 -17.64 13.49
N VAL A 240 -23.43 -17.45 13.14
CA VAL A 240 -24.26 -18.48 12.51
C VAL A 240 -24.62 -17.98 11.12
N CYS A 241 -24.12 -18.69 10.12
CA CYS A 241 -24.44 -18.46 8.71
C CYS A 241 -25.03 -19.75 8.17
N ASP A 242 -26.31 -19.76 7.93
CA ASP A 242 -27.03 -20.93 7.42
C ASP A 242 -27.99 -20.46 6.33
N LYS A 243 -28.22 -21.31 5.35
CA LYS A 243 -29.10 -21.05 4.23
C LYS A 243 -30.57 -20.91 4.64
N ASP A 244 -31.01 -21.63 5.68
CA ASP A 244 -32.40 -21.74 6.08
C ASP A 244 -32.73 -20.99 7.39
N VAL A 245 -31.74 -20.27 7.98
CA VAL A 245 -31.90 -19.50 9.22
C VAL A 245 -31.31 -18.10 9.01
N PRO A 246 -31.90 -17.04 9.57
CA PRO A 246 -31.30 -15.70 9.53
C PRO A 246 -29.87 -15.73 10.07
N ASN A 247 -28.96 -15.07 9.37
CA ASN A 247 -27.58 -14.91 9.84
C ASN A 247 -27.61 -14.14 11.16
N SER A 248 -26.85 -14.63 12.14
CA SER A 248 -26.76 -13.98 13.44
C SER A 248 -25.33 -13.92 13.95
N ALA A 249 -25.02 -12.89 14.71
CA ALA A 249 -23.78 -12.72 15.42
C ALA A 249 -24.04 -12.54 16.91
N THR A 250 -23.28 -13.22 17.74
CA THR A 250 -23.31 -13.07 19.19
C THR A 250 -21.91 -12.73 19.67
N PHE A 251 -21.77 -11.67 20.45
CA PHE A 251 -20.54 -11.26 21.09
C PHE A 251 -20.69 -11.27 22.59
N GLU A 252 -19.71 -11.77 23.29
CA GLU A 252 -19.56 -11.63 24.72
C GLU A 252 -18.48 -10.58 24.98
N LEU A 253 -18.86 -9.50 25.65
CA LEU A 253 -17.99 -8.37 25.96
C LEU A 253 -17.72 -8.35 27.45
N LEU A 254 -16.46 -8.23 27.84
CA LEU A 254 -16.08 -7.83 29.19
C LEU A 254 -15.91 -6.32 29.21
N ILE A 255 -16.72 -5.62 30.01
CA ILE A 255 -16.69 -4.16 30.16
C ILE A 255 -16.54 -3.87 31.66
N ASP A 256 -15.48 -3.21 32.05
CA ASP A 256 -15.16 -2.85 33.45
C ASP A 256 -15.27 -4.04 34.45
N GLY A 257 -14.92 -5.25 33.97
CA GLY A 257 -14.98 -6.48 34.77
C GLY A 257 -16.34 -7.18 34.74
N GLU A 258 -17.35 -6.65 34.06
CA GLU A 258 -18.66 -7.29 33.89
C GLU A 258 -18.85 -7.85 32.49
N ILE A 259 -19.49 -9.04 32.41
CA ILE A 259 -19.78 -9.69 31.12
C ILE A 259 -21.11 -9.17 30.56
N SER A 260 -21.09 -8.66 29.35
CA SER A 260 -22.25 -8.21 28.59
C SER A 260 -22.39 -8.98 27.28
N ASN A 261 -23.57 -9.49 26.98
CA ASN A 261 -23.87 -10.23 25.75
C ASN A 261 -24.59 -9.32 24.76
N VAL A 262 -24.08 -9.24 23.52
CA VAL A 262 -24.68 -8.50 22.41
C VAL A 262 -25.08 -9.48 21.31
N HIS A 263 -26.33 -9.40 20.87
CA HIS A 263 -26.90 -10.22 19.79
C HIS A 263 -27.33 -9.33 18.63
N SER A 264 -27.06 -9.77 17.40
CA SER A 264 -27.51 -9.13 16.16
C SER A 264 -28.00 -10.19 15.16
#